data_6e15c1d283b72fddc09bbe90d62f1cf0
#
_entry.id   6e15c1d283b72fddc09bbe90d62f1cf0
#
_cell.length_a   1.000
_cell.length_b   1.000
_cell.length_c   1.000
_cell.angle_alpha   90.00
_cell.angle_beta   90.00
_cell.angle_gamma   90.00
#
_symmetry.space_group_name_H-M   'P 1'
#
loop_
_entity.id
_entity.type
_entity.pdbx_description
1 polymer ?
#
loop_
_entity_poly.entity_id
_entity_poly.type
_entity_poly.pdbx_seq_one_letter_code
_entity_poly.pdbx_strand_id
1 'polypeptide(L)'
;MYNLLLSQKFSVRIFRHLVLFLSMVLLFAWVAYSRSGETGGFWKDFLMVFTNALFFFGYAYITVYLLISRLLLKRRIVVFLVAFVLTGLALSLLKFLFSDYIFYQAIAPENAVQSNVITFKALLVNTKDMTFIVAVFALVKFARDHYTLELNNRELQRKELEAELR
;
A
#
# COMPACT_ATOMS: atom_id res chain seq x y z
N MET A 1 -19.97 -12.83 -10.76
CA MET A 1 -18.98 -12.30 -9.81
C MET A 1 -17.51 -12.48 -10.29
N TYR A 2 -17.15 -13.62 -10.89
CA TYR A 2 -15.79 -13.89 -11.41
C TYR A 2 -15.28 -12.85 -12.41
N ASN A 3 -16.11 -12.30 -13.26
CA ASN A 3 -15.72 -11.32 -14.29
C ASN A 3 -15.26 -9.96 -13.74
N LEU A 4 -15.66 -9.58 -12.52
CA LEU A 4 -15.25 -8.31 -11.90
C LEU A 4 -13.82 -8.37 -11.35
N LEU A 5 -13.39 -9.53 -10.84
CA LEU A 5 -12.04 -9.69 -10.27
C LEU A 5 -10.94 -9.75 -11.35
N LEU A 6 -11.25 -10.31 -12.52
CA LEU A 6 -10.33 -10.51 -13.64
C LEU A 6 -10.41 -9.42 -14.71
N SER A 7 -11.45 -8.57 -14.68
CA SER A 7 -11.62 -7.53 -15.68
C SER A 7 -10.44 -6.55 -15.68
N GLN A 8 -9.83 -6.39 -16.86
CA GLN A 8 -8.72 -5.44 -17.09
C GLN A 8 -9.20 -4.01 -17.41
N LYS A 9 -10.53 -3.76 -17.45
CA LYS A 9 -11.06 -2.42 -17.69
C LYS A 9 -10.55 -1.46 -16.62
N PHE A 10 -10.07 -0.29 -17.04
CA PHE A 10 -9.45 0.72 -16.19
C PHE A 10 -10.35 1.12 -15.00
N SER A 11 -11.64 1.36 -15.24
CA SER A 11 -12.62 1.71 -14.21
C SER A 11 -12.80 0.63 -13.14
N VAL A 12 -12.84 -0.65 -13.54
CA VAL A 12 -12.97 -1.77 -12.60
C VAL A 12 -11.71 -1.93 -11.75
N ARG A 13 -10.56 -1.63 -12.32
CA ARG A 13 -9.28 -1.65 -11.61
C ARG A 13 -9.24 -0.57 -10.53
N ILE A 14 -9.59 0.67 -10.88
CA ILE A 14 -9.66 1.79 -9.91
C ILE A 14 -10.64 1.47 -8.79
N PHE A 15 -11.86 1.04 -9.14
CA PHE A 15 -12.90 0.70 -8.16
C PHE A 15 -12.42 -0.36 -7.15
N ARG A 16 -11.77 -1.40 -7.62
CA ARG A 16 -11.22 -2.47 -6.78
C ARG A 16 -10.14 -1.96 -5.82
N HIS A 17 -9.23 -1.09 -6.30
CA HIS A 17 -8.20 -0.48 -5.45
C HIS A 17 -8.81 0.48 -4.42
N LEU A 18 -9.84 1.22 -4.81
CA LEU A 18 -10.55 2.14 -3.92
C LEU A 18 -11.31 1.38 -2.83
N VAL A 19 -12.00 0.30 -3.18
CA VAL A 19 -12.69 -0.57 -2.20
C VAL A 19 -11.67 -1.17 -1.22
N LEU A 20 -10.55 -1.68 -1.71
CA LEU A 20 -9.48 -2.23 -0.86
C LEU A 20 -8.89 -1.16 0.05
N PHE A 21 -8.63 0.03 -0.46
CA PHE A 21 -8.14 1.17 0.34
C PHE A 21 -9.13 1.53 1.45
N LEU A 22 -10.41 1.75 1.11
CA LEU A 22 -11.44 2.13 2.08
C LEU A 22 -11.67 1.04 3.13
N SER A 23 -11.71 -0.23 2.74
CA SER A 23 -11.88 -1.34 3.68
C SER A 23 -10.74 -1.42 4.70
N MET A 24 -9.51 -1.23 4.25
CA MET A 24 -8.33 -1.19 5.12
C MET A 24 -8.36 0.02 6.07
N VAL A 25 -8.70 1.21 5.56
CA VAL A 25 -8.83 2.43 6.38
C VAL A 25 -9.89 2.25 7.45
N LEU A 26 -11.08 1.73 7.10
CA LEU A 26 -12.16 1.48 8.07
C LEU A 26 -11.75 0.47 9.13
N LEU A 27 -11.09 -0.62 8.74
CA LEU A 27 -10.62 -1.63 9.67
C LEU A 27 -9.60 -1.06 10.66
N PHE A 28 -8.59 -0.33 10.16
CA PHE A 28 -7.59 0.28 11.05
C PHE A 28 -8.15 1.41 11.90
N ALA A 29 -9.11 2.19 11.40
CA ALA A 29 -9.81 3.21 12.18
C ALA A 29 -10.62 2.58 13.32
N TRP A 30 -11.29 1.46 13.04
CA TRP A 30 -12.00 0.68 14.07
C TRP A 30 -11.04 0.17 15.15
N VAL A 31 -9.90 -0.37 14.76
CA VAL A 31 -8.87 -0.85 15.71
C VAL A 31 -8.29 0.31 16.51
N ALA A 32 -8.04 1.47 15.90
CA ALA A 32 -7.56 2.65 16.59
C ALA A 32 -8.58 3.13 17.63
N TYR A 33 -9.84 3.28 17.22
CA TYR A 33 -10.95 3.66 18.09
C TYR A 33 -11.11 2.72 19.29
N SER A 34 -11.04 1.40 19.05
CA SER A 34 -11.13 0.41 20.13
C SER A 34 -9.99 0.50 21.15
N ARG A 35 -8.83 1.03 20.74
CA ARG A 35 -7.68 1.24 21.64
C ARG A 35 -7.70 2.58 22.37
N SER A 36 -8.26 3.62 21.75
CA SER A 36 -8.32 4.98 22.31
C SER A 36 -9.32 5.13 23.47
N GLY A 37 -10.16 4.11 23.70
CA GLY A 37 -11.11 4.10 24.82
C GLY A 37 -12.13 5.23 24.78
N GLU A 38 -12.64 5.56 23.59
CA GLU A 38 -13.71 6.55 23.34
C GLU A 38 -13.35 8.03 23.59
N THR A 39 -12.12 8.33 24.01
CA THR A 39 -11.72 9.70 24.39
C THR A 39 -11.64 10.69 23.23
N GLY A 40 -11.52 10.21 21.98
CA GLY A 40 -11.33 11.05 20.81
C GLY A 40 -12.44 11.05 19.76
N GLY A 41 -13.37 10.10 19.86
CA GLY A 41 -14.42 9.89 18.86
C GLY A 41 -13.92 9.21 17.56
N PHE A 42 -14.74 8.32 17.00
CA PHE A 42 -14.42 7.52 15.81
C PHE A 42 -13.94 8.37 14.61
N TRP A 43 -14.54 9.53 14.38
CA TRP A 43 -14.18 10.39 13.23
C TRP A 43 -12.77 10.96 13.31
N LYS A 44 -12.29 11.27 14.51
CA LYS A 44 -10.91 11.73 14.73
C LYS A 44 -9.93 10.62 14.37
N ASP A 45 -10.14 9.43 14.90
CA ASP A 45 -9.29 8.26 14.62
C ASP A 45 -9.36 7.88 13.14
N PHE A 46 -10.55 7.94 12.54
CA PHE A 46 -10.72 7.70 11.09
C PHE A 46 -9.90 8.67 10.24
N LEU A 47 -9.96 9.97 10.53
CA LEU A 47 -9.20 10.98 9.78
C LEU A 47 -7.70 10.80 9.95
N MET A 48 -7.23 10.48 11.16
CA MET A 48 -5.83 10.16 11.43
C MET A 48 -5.36 8.95 10.62
N VAL A 49 -6.11 7.86 10.66
CA VAL A 49 -5.79 6.64 9.91
C VAL A 49 -5.85 6.89 8.41
N PHE A 50 -6.87 7.60 7.92
CA PHE A 50 -7.01 7.95 6.51
C PHE A 50 -5.81 8.73 5.98
N THR A 51 -5.37 9.76 6.71
CA THR A 51 -4.20 10.56 6.34
C THR A 51 -2.93 9.72 6.30
N ASN A 52 -2.70 8.89 7.31
CA ASN A 52 -1.54 7.99 7.35
C ASN A 52 -1.58 6.95 6.22
N ALA A 53 -2.77 6.41 5.92
CA ALA A 53 -2.97 5.43 4.87
C ALA A 53 -2.57 5.95 3.50
N LEU A 54 -2.77 7.23 3.19
CA LEU A 54 -2.36 7.83 1.90
C LEU A 54 -0.86 7.64 1.65
N PHE A 55 -0.02 7.87 2.66
CA PHE A 55 1.44 7.68 2.55
C PHE A 55 1.83 6.20 2.47
N PHE A 56 1.18 5.34 3.25
CA PHE A 56 1.42 3.90 3.24
C PHE A 56 1.08 3.27 1.89
N PHE A 57 -0.10 3.58 1.37
CA PHE A 57 -0.50 3.12 0.05
C PHE A 57 0.34 3.74 -1.06
N GLY A 58 0.67 5.03 -0.97
CA GLY A 58 1.59 5.70 -1.89
C GLY A 58 2.92 4.95 -1.99
N TYR A 59 3.52 4.60 -0.85
CA TYR A 59 4.75 3.80 -0.82
C TYR A 59 4.57 2.42 -1.43
N ALA A 60 3.47 1.73 -1.10
CA ALA A 60 3.17 0.42 -1.66
C ALA A 60 3.01 0.47 -3.19
N TYR A 61 2.29 1.46 -3.72
CA TYR A 61 2.13 1.63 -5.17
C TYR A 61 3.45 1.94 -5.87
N ILE A 62 4.24 2.90 -5.37
CA ILE A 62 5.55 3.22 -5.93
C ILE A 62 6.44 1.97 -5.95
N THR A 63 6.51 1.25 -4.84
CA THR A 63 7.36 0.07 -4.73
C THR A 63 6.89 -1.04 -5.65
N VAL A 64 5.60 -1.41 -5.60
CA VAL A 64 5.09 -2.59 -6.31
C VAL A 64 4.98 -2.37 -7.81
N TYR A 65 4.56 -1.19 -8.25
CA TYR A 65 4.33 -0.93 -9.66
C TYR A 65 5.50 -0.25 -10.38
N LEU A 66 6.35 0.48 -9.66
CA LEU A 66 7.46 1.21 -10.28
C LEU A 66 8.82 0.55 -9.95
N LEU A 67 9.16 0.37 -8.68
CA LEU A 67 10.47 -0.17 -8.30
C LEU A 67 10.61 -1.64 -8.68
N ILE A 68 9.66 -2.50 -8.31
CA ILE A 68 9.71 -3.93 -8.61
C ILE A 68 9.72 -4.13 -10.12
N SER A 69 8.80 -3.49 -10.86
CA SER A 69 8.68 -3.68 -12.30
C SER A 69 9.88 -3.14 -13.10
N ARG A 70 10.49 -2.04 -12.66
CA ARG A 70 11.58 -1.40 -13.42
C ARG A 70 12.98 -1.82 -12.97
N LEU A 71 13.17 -2.16 -11.71
CA LEU A 71 14.49 -2.43 -11.14
C LEU A 71 14.68 -3.90 -10.79
N LEU A 72 13.77 -4.50 -10.02
CA LEU A 72 13.91 -5.88 -9.57
C LEU A 72 13.80 -6.87 -10.73
N LEU A 73 12.80 -6.73 -11.59
CA LEU A 73 12.63 -7.61 -12.77
C LEU A 73 13.76 -7.46 -13.79
N LYS A 74 14.48 -6.34 -13.81
CA LYS A 74 15.68 -6.13 -14.63
C LYS A 74 16.96 -6.60 -13.94
N ARG A 75 16.87 -7.37 -12.86
CA ARG A 75 17.99 -7.91 -12.06
C ARG A 75 18.91 -6.83 -11.46
N ARG A 76 18.46 -5.58 -11.32
CA ARG A 76 19.22 -4.49 -10.67
C ARG A 76 18.93 -4.45 -9.19
N ILE A 77 19.28 -5.52 -8.47
CA ILE A 77 18.89 -5.74 -7.06
C ILE A 77 19.44 -4.66 -6.15
N VAL A 78 20.71 -4.28 -6.29
CA VAL A 78 21.33 -3.26 -5.45
C VAL A 78 20.65 -1.90 -5.62
N VAL A 79 20.40 -1.50 -6.88
CA VAL A 79 19.70 -0.24 -7.18
C VAL A 79 18.28 -0.26 -6.63
N PHE A 80 17.60 -1.41 -6.72
CA PHE A 80 16.28 -1.59 -6.12
C PHE A 80 16.31 -1.40 -4.60
N LEU A 81 17.25 -2.03 -3.88
CA LEU A 81 17.35 -1.90 -2.42
C LEU A 81 17.61 -0.46 -1.98
N VAL A 82 18.55 0.22 -2.65
CA VAL A 82 18.83 1.62 -2.36
C VAL A 82 17.62 2.50 -2.64
N ALA A 83 16.97 2.36 -3.80
CA ALA A 83 15.79 3.13 -4.16
C ALA A 83 14.62 2.84 -3.20
N PHE A 84 14.44 1.58 -2.78
CA PHE A 84 13.41 1.17 -1.83
C PHE A 84 13.58 1.88 -0.47
N VAL A 85 14.79 1.84 0.09
CA VAL A 85 15.08 2.49 1.38
C VAL A 85 14.93 4.02 1.27
N LEU A 86 15.50 4.63 0.23
CA LEU A 86 15.41 6.08 0.02
C LEU A 86 13.96 6.55 -0.15
N THR A 87 13.15 5.83 -0.92
CA THR A 87 11.72 6.15 -1.10
C THR A 87 10.95 6.00 0.20
N GLY A 88 11.24 4.96 0.99
CA GLY A 88 10.64 4.73 2.30
C GLY A 88 10.96 5.87 3.28
N LEU A 89 12.23 6.27 3.38
CA LEU A 89 12.65 7.38 4.23
C LEU A 89 12.04 8.71 3.78
N ALA A 90 12.02 8.98 2.47
CA ALA A 90 11.43 10.21 1.92
C ALA A 90 9.93 10.31 2.22
N LEU A 91 9.17 9.23 2.01
CA LEU A 91 7.73 9.20 2.31
C LEU A 91 7.45 9.21 3.82
N SER A 92 8.31 8.58 4.63
CA SER A 92 8.25 8.66 6.09
C SER A 92 8.45 10.10 6.56
N LEU A 93 9.41 10.82 5.99
CA LEU A 93 9.65 12.23 6.28
C LEU A 93 8.46 13.10 5.86
N LEU A 94 7.93 12.91 4.64
CA LEU A 94 6.76 13.63 4.16
C LEU A 94 5.54 13.37 5.04
N LYS A 95 5.30 12.11 5.42
CA LYS A 95 4.24 11.74 6.36
C LYS A 95 4.40 12.49 7.67
N PHE A 96 5.60 12.49 8.24
CA PHE A 96 5.89 13.16 9.50
C PHE A 96 5.60 14.66 9.41
N LEU A 97 6.12 15.33 8.38
CA LEU A 97 5.88 16.75 8.16
C LEU A 97 4.40 17.07 7.98
N PHE A 98 3.69 16.28 7.20
CA PHE A 98 2.29 16.53 6.92
C PHE A 98 1.39 16.18 8.10
N SER A 99 1.55 14.99 8.68
CA SER A 99 0.68 14.52 9.77
C SER A 99 0.95 15.28 11.06
N ASP A 100 2.21 15.42 11.45
CA ASP A 100 2.54 15.94 12.76
C ASP A 100 2.54 17.48 12.79
N TYR A 101 2.98 18.16 11.71
CA TYR A 101 3.03 19.61 11.67
C TYR A 101 1.73 20.27 11.20
N ILE A 102 1.01 19.65 10.26
CA ILE A 102 -0.17 20.29 9.66
C ILE A 102 -1.45 19.70 10.22
N PHE A 103 -1.57 18.36 10.17
CA PHE A 103 -2.81 17.70 10.45
C PHE A 103 -3.12 17.64 11.96
N TYR A 104 -2.14 17.22 12.78
CA TYR A 104 -2.37 17.11 14.24
C TYR A 104 -2.55 18.46 14.91
N GLN A 105 -1.87 19.52 14.46
CA GLN A 105 -2.09 20.86 14.99
C GLN A 105 -3.51 21.38 14.72
N ALA A 106 -4.11 20.99 13.59
CA ALA A 106 -5.46 21.43 13.23
C ALA A 106 -6.57 20.61 13.92
N ILE A 107 -6.37 19.30 14.13
CA ILE A 107 -7.43 18.37 14.54
C ILE A 107 -7.24 17.83 15.96
N ALA A 108 -6.01 17.72 16.43
CA ALA A 108 -5.69 17.15 17.74
C ALA A 108 -4.51 17.87 18.39
N PRO A 109 -4.66 19.17 18.74
CA PRO A 109 -3.57 19.97 19.30
C PRO A 109 -2.98 19.39 20.58
N GLU A 110 -3.76 18.65 21.35
CA GLU A 110 -3.29 17.94 22.53
C GLU A 110 -2.23 16.87 22.27
N ASN A 111 -2.22 16.30 21.06
CA ASN A 111 -1.25 15.28 20.64
C ASN A 111 -0.02 15.89 19.91
N ALA A 112 -0.13 17.14 19.48
CA ALA A 112 0.94 17.83 18.74
C ALA A 112 2.14 18.20 19.60
N VAL A 113 1.95 18.31 20.92
CA VAL A 113 2.98 18.80 21.85
C VAL A 113 4.08 17.76 22.14
N GLN A 114 3.83 16.48 21.93
CA GLN A 114 4.79 15.41 22.29
C GLN A 114 5.76 14.98 21.20
N SER A 115 5.59 15.39 19.94
CA SER A 115 6.30 14.76 18.81
C SER A 115 7.32 15.64 18.08
N ASN A 116 7.68 16.80 18.63
CA ASN A 116 8.40 17.85 17.89
C ASN A 116 9.86 17.55 17.51
N VAL A 117 10.39 16.36 17.74
CA VAL A 117 11.74 16.01 17.31
C VAL A 117 11.70 14.91 16.26
N ILE A 118 11.97 15.30 15.02
CA ILE A 118 12.20 14.33 13.93
C ILE A 118 13.46 13.54 14.28
N THR A 119 13.27 12.37 14.86
CA THR A 119 14.38 11.48 15.18
C THR A 119 14.56 10.47 14.05
N PHE A 120 15.78 10.20 13.65
CA PHE A 120 16.09 9.16 12.66
C PHE A 120 15.47 7.80 13.03
N LYS A 121 15.42 7.47 14.32
CA LYS A 121 14.73 6.28 14.83
C LYS A 121 13.23 6.28 14.47
N ALA A 122 12.54 7.41 14.60
CA ALA A 122 11.12 7.52 14.26
C ALA A 122 10.89 7.33 12.76
N LEU A 123 11.75 7.85 11.90
CA LEU A 123 11.70 7.64 10.46
C LEU A 123 11.90 6.15 10.10
N LEU A 124 12.84 5.47 10.74
CA LEU A 124 13.06 4.03 10.53
C LEU A 124 11.86 3.19 10.97
N VAL A 125 11.26 3.49 12.13
CA VAL A 125 10.07 2.79 12.61
C VAL A 125 8.90 2.97 11.64
N ASN A 126 8.63 4.20 11.20
CA ASN A 126 7.60 4.47 10.19
C ASN A 126 7.87 3.74 8.87
N THR A 127 9.12 3.75 8.39
CA THR A 127 9.50 3.03 7.16
C THR A 127 9.29 1.53 7.30
N LYS A 128 9.59 0.94 8.45
CA LYS A 128 9.33 -0.47 8.75
C LYS A 128 7.82 -0.79 8.67
N ASP A 129 6.98 0.06 9.26
CA ASP A 129 5.52 -0.16 9.26
C ASP A 129 4.94 -0.02 7.84
N MET A 130 5.42 0.96 7.07
CA MET A 130 5.10 1.09 5.64
C MET A 130 5.54 -0.14 4.84
N THR A 131 6.71 -0.72 5.14
CA THR A 131 7.25 -1.90 4.45
C THR A 131 6.37 -3.12 4.64
N PHE A 132 5.74 -3.28 5.80
CA PHE A 132 4.79 -4.36 6.04
C PHE A 132 3.61 -4.29 5.05
N ILE A 133 3.06 -3.11 4.83
CA ILE A 133 1.97 -2.90 3.86
C ILE A 133 2.45 -3.20 2.43
N VAL A 134 3.66 -2.76 2.07
CA VAL A 134 4.27 -3.10 0.77
C VAL A 134 4.36 -4.61 0.58
N ALA A 135 4.76 -5.36 1.60
CA ALA A 135 4.87 -6.82 1.52
C ALA A 135 3.51 -7.47 1.21
N VAL A 136 2.43 -7.03 1.88
CA VAL A 136 1.07 -7.51 1.59
C VAL A 136 0.65 -7.20 0.15
N PHE A 137 0.88 -5.97 -0.33
CA PHE A 137 0.57 -5.60 -1.71
C PHE A 137 1.38 -6.39 -2.75
N ALA A 138 2.66 -6.61 -2.46
CA ALA A 138 3.54 -7.40 -3.33
C ALA A 138 3.04 -8.85 -3.42
N LEU A 139 2.69 -9.48 -2.29
CA LEU A 139 2.15 -10.83 -2.25
C LEU A 139 0.85 -10.95 -3.07
N VAL A 140 -0.09 -10.02 -2.89
CA VAL A 140 -1.35 -10.00 -3.65
C VAL A 140 -1.08 -9.85 -5.14
N LYS A 141 -0.15 -8.95 -5.51
CA LYS A 141 0.22 -8.77 -6.93
C LYS A 141 0.86 -10.03 -7.50
N PHE A 142 1.84 -10.63 -6.83
CA PHE A 142 2.53 -11.83 -7.31
C PHE A 142 1.56 -13.01 -7.43
N ALA A 143 0.67 -13.22 -6.46
CA ALA A 143 -0.34 -14.26 -6.52
C ALA A 143 -1.26 -14.09 -7.74
N ARG A 144 -1.70 -12.86 -7.99
CA ARG A 144 -2.53 -12.55 -9.16
C ARG A 144 -1.77 -12.75 -10.48
N ASP A 145 -0.55 -12.27 -10.56
CA ASP A 145 0.25 -12.36 -11.78
C ASP A 145 0.59 -13.83 -12.09
N HIS A 146 0.88 -14.64 -11.07
CA HIS A 146 1.06 -16.09 -11.19
C HIS A 146 -0.20 -16.80 -11.70
N TYR A 147 -1.36 -16.48 -11.10
CA TYR A 147 -2.63 -17.05 -11.55
C TYR A 147 -2.97 -16.70 -13.00
N THR A 148 -2.69 -15.47 -13.40
CA THR A 148 -2.92 -15.03 -14.78
C THR A 148 -2.00 -15.77 -15.77
N LEU A 149 -0.72 -15.97 -15.39
CA LEU A 149 0.22 -16.76 -16.19
C LEU A 149 -0.23 -18.21 -16.35
N GLU A 150 -0.71 -18.83 -15.28
CA GLU A 150 -1.22 -20.20 -15.31
C GLU A 150 -2.44 -20.34 -16.24
N LEU A 151 -3.39 -19.40 -16.18
CA LEU A 151 -4.53 -19.39 -17.10
C LEU A 151 -4.09 -19.26 -18.56
N ASN A 152 -3.18 -18.35 -18.86
CA ASN A 152 -2.68 -18.15 -20.22
C ASN A 152 -1.95 -19.40 -20.73
N ASN A 153 -1.17 -20.08 -19.89
CA ASN A 153 -0.49 -21.31 -20.25
C ASN A 153 -1.49 -22.44 -20.57
N ARG A 154 -2.55 -22.57 -19.77
CA ARG A 154 -3.62 -23.56 -20.05
C ARG A 154 -4.35 -23.27 -21.36
N GLU A 155 -4.62 -21.98 -21.66
CA GLU A 155 -5.23 -21.61 -22.93
C GLU A 155 -4.33 -21.92 -24.14
N LEU A 156 -3.01 -21.68 -24.00
CA LEU A 156 -2.05 -22.02 -25.05
C LEU A 156 -2.00 -23.53 -25.30
N GLN A 157 -1.87 -24.33 -24.25
CA GLN A 157 -1.88 -25.80 -24.34
C GLN A 157 -3.17 -26.32 -25.01
N ARG A 158 -4.32 -25.74 -24.67
CA ARG A 158 -5.58 -26.11 -25.30
C ARG A 158 -5.59 -25.80 -26.80
N LYS A 159 -5.09 -24.64 -27.21
CA LYS A 159 -4.97 -24.25 -28.64
C LYS A 159 -4.01 -25.14 -29.40
N GLU A 160 -2.90 -25.53 -28.77
CA GLU A 160 -1.94 -26.49 -29.38
C GLU A 160 -2.60 -27.84 -29.62
N LEU A 161 -3.28 -28.40 -28.63
CA LEU A 161 -4.03 -29.65 -28.77
C LEU A 161 -5.13 -29.59 -29.86
N GLU A 162 -5.86 -28.47 -29.93
CA GLU A 162 -6.88 -28.26 -30.98
C GLU A 162 -6.26 -28.14 -32.36
N ALA A 163 -5.05 -27.63 -32.50
CA ALA A 163 -4.30 -27.55 -33.77
C ALA A 163 -3.75 -28.91 -34.20
N GLU A 164 -3.30 -29.75 -33.26
CA GLU A 164 -2.81 -31.11 -33.56
C GLU A 164 -3.93 -32.07 -33.99
N LEU A 165 -5.16 -31.82 -33.55
CA LEU A 165 -6.34 -32.63 -33.90
C LEU A 165 -6.96 -32.28 -35.26
N ARG A 166 -6.51 -31.23 -35.93
CA ARG A 166 -6.94 -30.79 -37.26
C ARG A 166 -6.00 -31.29 -38.35
#